data_ae131c7b3254fc13ca859100be21706f
#
_entry.id   ae131c7b3254fc13ca859100be21706f
#
_cell.length_a   1.000
_cell.length_b   1.000
_cell.length_c   1.000
_cell.angle_alpha   90.00
_cell.angle_beta   90.00
_cell.angle_gamma   90.00
#
_symmetry.space_group_name_H-M   'P 1'
#
loop_
_entity.id
_entity.type
_entity.pdbx_description
1 polymer ?
#
loop_
_entity_poly.entity_id
_entity_poly.type
_entity_poly.pdbx_seq_one_letter_code
_entity_poly.pdbx_strand_id
1 'polypeptide(L)'
;GKSQGLAVVVTLIAVAGILPYIALQLRGITMGLEIIAPELATDFGYQNDSVSWFVVVALAIFTMLFGTRHIDNTEHHRGMMMAIAFESIIKLLAFLVVGIFIVWLAMSTENLSLIEVASETYQSPNIPTLLIHTVLTMLAIVCLPRQFHTMVVENERAHDLHVARWLFPLYLILMGVFVLPIAWVGQGLLSGTSADTYVISVPMAVGASEIALLAFLGGTSAASGMVIVSTIALAIMVSNDLVMPLILRRMRLAQRNHHHFSELLLRIRRALILILLIGAWGFYQALDSIHSLSAIGFLSFAAITQFAPALIGGMYWRQGNKKG
;
A
#
# COMPACT_ATOMS: atom_id res chain seq x y z
N GLY A 1 15.50 1.33 23.60
CA GLY A 1 16.71 2.10 23.85
C GLY A 1 16.71 3.43 23.10
N LYS A 2 17.01 4.53 23.78
CA LYS A 2 17.03 5.89 23.21
C LYS A 2 18.32 6.13 22.38
N SER A 3 18.54 5.34 21.30
CA SER A 3 19.68 5.52 20.42
C SER A 3 19.28 6.24 19.15
N GLN A 4 19.70 7.50 18.99
CA GLN A 4 19.43 8.29 17.82
C GLN A 4 20.02 7.67 16.54
N GLY A 5 21.22 7.07 16.62
CA GLY A 5 21.83 6.40 15.47
C GLY A 5 21.00 5.21 14.98
N LEU A 6 20.40 4.43 15.90
CA LEU A 6 19.50 3.32 15.54
C LEU A 6 18.22 3.84 14.87
N ALA A 7 17.62 4.92 15.40
CA ALA A 7 16.44 5.53 14.80
C ALA A 7 16.70 5.98 13.35
N VAL A 8 17.85 6.62 13.10
CA VAL A 8 18.25 7.04 11.76
C VAL A 8 18.36 5.84 10.81
N VAL A 9 19.02 4.75 11.22
CA VAL A 9 19.17 3.54 10.39
C VAL A 9 17.80 2.92 10.09
N VAL A 10 16.94 2.77 11.12
CA VAL A 10 15.59 2.25 10.96
C VAL A 10 14.78 3.09 9.97
N THR A 11 14.84 4.42 10.10
CA THR A 11 14.13 5.34 9.20
C THR A 11 14.63 5.23 7.76
N LEU A 12 15.95 5.13 7.54
CA LEU A 12 16.50 4.97 6.19
C LEU A 12 16.07 3.65 5.54
N ILE A 13 16.12 2.54 6.28
CA ILE A 13 15.65 1.23 5.78
C ILE A 13 14.13 1.28 5.54
N ALA A 14 13.36 1.92 6.41
CA ALA A 14 11.91 2.08 6.23
C ALA A 14 11.60 2.88 4.96
N VAL A 15 12.31 3.96 4.68
CA VAL A 15 12.16 4.73 3.44
C VAL A 15 12.48 3.85 2.23
N ALA A 16 13.63 3.17 2.23
CA ALA A 16 14.05 2.31 1.13
C ALA A 16 13.05 1.16 0.87
N GLY A 17 12.47 0.59 1.93
CA GLY A 17 11.50 -0.51 1.81
C GLY A 17 10.09 -0.07 1.43
N ILE A 18 9.65 1.14 1.82
CA ILE A 18 8.28 1.59 1.55
C ILE A 18 8.17 2.32 0.20
N LEU A 19 9.23 2.91 -0.33
CA LEU A 19 9.20 3.54 -1.66
C LEU A 19 8.69 2.58 -2.75
N PRO A 20 9.19 1.33 -2.87
CA PRO A 20 8.62 0.34 -3.79
C PRO A 20 7.15 0.06 -3.54
N TYR A 21 6.73 0.04 -2.27
CA TYR A 21 5.33 -0.19 -1.91
C TYR A 21 4.40 0.95 -2.35
N ILE A 22 4.85 2.20 -2.25
CA ILE A 22 4.10 3.36 -2.78
C ILE A 22 4.09 3.31 -4.32
N ALA A 23 5.22 2.99 -4.95
CA ALA A 23 5.32 2.84 -6.40
C ALA A 23 4.36 1.76 -6.95
N LEU A 24 4.21 0.63 -6.23
CA LEU A 24 3.22 -0.40 -6.52
C LEU A 24 1.80 0.16 -6.58
N GLN A 25 1.42 1.00 -5.62
CA GLN A 25 0.08 1.60 -5.58
C GLN A 25 -0.13 2.58 -6.72
N LEU A 26 0.87 3.41 -7.02
CA LEU A 26 0.85 4.32 -8.18
C LEU A 26 0.64 3.54 -9.48
N ARG A 27 1.39 2.45 -9.65
CA ARG A 27 1.26 1.59 -10.83
C ARG A 27 -0.13 0.97 -10.95
N GLY A 28 -0.68 0.46 -9.85
CA GLY A 28 -2.03 -0.13 -9.84
C GLY A 28 -3.11 0.87 -10.24
N ILE A 29 -3.05 2.12 -9.74
CA ILE A 29 -3.98 3.19 -10.12
C ILE A 29 -3.81 3.57 -11.60
N THR A 30 -2.57 3.73 -12.06
CA THR A 30 -2.27 4.11 -13.46
C THR A 30 -2.78 3.06 -14.43
N MET A 31 -2.45 1.78 -14.22
CA MET A 31 -2.94 0.67 -15.05
C MET A 31 -4.48 0.59 -15.07
N GLY A 32 -5.12 0.80 -13.94
CA GLY A 32 -6.58 0.82 -13.87
C GLY A 32 -7.19 1.98 -14.63
N LEU A 33 -6.58 3.17 -14.55
CA LEU A 33 -7.04 4.36 -15.27
C LEU A 33 -6.88 4.21 -16.79
N GLU A 34 -5.79 3.61 -17.25
CA GLU A 34 -5.55 3.31 -18.67
C GLU A 34 -6.61 2.37 -19.27
N ILE A 35 -7.13 1.43 -18.46
CA ILE A 35 -8.20 0.52 -18.92
C ILE A 35 -9.57 1.21 -18.96
N ILE A 36 -9.88 2.00 -17.92
CA ILE A 36 -11.21 2.63 -17.80
C ILE A 36 -11.36 3.84 -18.69
N ALA A 37 -10.28 4.60 -18.91
CA ALA A 37 -10.29 5.85 -19.67
C ALA A 37 -9.10 5.93 -20.64
N PRO A 38 -9.05 5.07 -21.66
CA PRO A 38 -7.96 5.04 -22.63
C PRO A 38 -7.81 6.38 -23.40
N GLU A 39 -8.90 7.13 -23.55
CA GLU A 39 -8.88 8.44 -24.21
C GLU A 39 -8.02 9.46 -23.43
N LEU A 40 -8.05 9.42 -22.10
CA LEU A 40 -7.18 10.28 -21.28
C LEU A 40 -5.70 9.96 -21.50
N ALA A 41 -5.36 8.69 -21.72
CA ALA A 41 -3.99 8.28 -21.99
C ALA A 41 -3.51 8.82 -23.36
N THR A 42 -4.40 8.92 -24.35
CA THR A 42 -4.08 9.44 -25.69
C THR A 42 -4.01 10.97 -25.72
N ASP A 43 -4.88 11.68 -25.01
CA ASP A 43 -4.94 13.14 -24.98
C ASP A 43 -3.74 13.78 -24.25
N PHE A 44 -3.20 13.10 -23.23
CA PHE A 44 -1.99 13.54 -22.53
C PHE A 44 -0.68 13.20 -23.25
N GLY A 45 -0.75 12.67 -24.47
CA GLY A 45 0.41 12.26 -25.27
C GLY A 45 0.88 10.85 -24.90
N TYR A 46 1.23 10.05 -25.91
CA TYR A 46 1.63 8.62 -25.86
C TYR A 46 2.79 8.25 -24.88
N GLN A 47 3.18 9.15 -23.99
CA GLN A 47 4.14 8.83 -22.94
C GLN A 47 3.37 8.47 -21.68
N ASN A 48 3.49 7.22 -21.23
CA ASN A 48 3.01 6.68 -19.94
C ASN A 48 3.30 7.58 -18.73
N ASP A 49 4.21 8.52 -18.89
CA ASP A 49 4.67 9.46 -17.86
C ASP A 49 3.59 10.47 -17.43
N SER A 50 2.72 10.89 -18.37
CA SER A 50 1.76 11.96 -18.08
C SER A 50 0.63 11.51 -17.16
N VAL A 51 0.09 10.30 -17.36
CA VAL A 51 -0.98 9.74 -16.54
C VAL A 51 -0.46 9.43 -15.13
N SER A 52 0.70 8.81 -15.04
CA SER A 52 1.32 8.49 -13.74
C SER A 52 1.65 9.75 -12.95
N TRP A 53 2.12 10.81 -13.62
CA TRP A 53 2.40 12.10 -12.99
C TRP A 53 1.13 12.79 -12.48
N PHE A 54 0.03 12.74 -13.23
CA PHE A 54 -1.27 13.24 -12.78
C PHE A 54 -1.71 12.52 -11.49
N VAL A 55 -1.60 11.19 -11.45
CA VAL A 55 -1.93 10.39 -10.25
C VAL A 55 -1.06 10.80 -9.06
N VAL A 56 0.24 10.99 -9.27
CA VAL A 56 1.17 11.44 -8.21
C VAL A 56 0.78 12.81 -7.66
N VAL A 57 0.49 13.78 -8.54
CA VAL A 57 0.09 15.13 -8.12
C VAL A 57 -1.24 15.10 -7.36
N ALA A 58 -2.22 14.36 -7.85
CA ALA A 58 -3.51 14.22 -7.18
C ALA A 58 -3.34 13.61 -5.76
N LEU A 59 -2.56 12.54 -5.64
CA LEU A 59 -2.27 11.91 -4.35
C LEU A 59 -1.45 12.81 -3.43
N ALA A 60 -0.52 13.60 -3.97
CA ALA A 60 0.25 14.56 -3.18
C ALA A 60 -0.65 15.65 -2.57
N ILE A 61 -1.54 16.21 -3.38
CA ILE A 61 -2.52 17.20 -2.90
C ILE A 61 -3.40 16.57 -1.81
N PHE A 62 -3.93 15.38 -2.06
CA PHE A 62 -4.79 14.68 -1.11
C PHE A 62 -4.06 14.36 0.20
N THR A 63 -2.84 13.84 0.11
CA THR A 63 -2.01 13.53 1.28
C THR A 63 -1.68 14.79 2.09
N MET A 64 -1.39 15.91 1.43
CA MET A 64 -1.12 17.17 2.11
C MET A 64 -2.37 17.76 2.79
N LEU A 65 -3.53 17.67 2.15
CA LEU A 65 -4.79 18.19 2.70
C LEU A 65 -5.24 17.40 3.94
N PHE A 66 -5.07 16.08 3.93
CA PHE A 66 -5.55 15.21 5.01
C PHE A 66 -4.46 14.87 6.03
N GLY A 67 -3.19 14.80 5.62
CA GLY A 67 -2.08 14.33 6.47
C GLY A 67 -1.37 15.40 7.28
N THR A 68 -1.62 16.70 7.03
CA THR A 68 -0.85 17.77 7.69
C THR A 68 -1.71 18.80 8.40
N ARG A 69 -2.87 18.39 8.91
CA ARG A 69 -3.82 19.32 9.52
C ARG A 69 -3.45 19.71 10.95
N HIS A 70 -2.92 18.79 11.76
CA HIS A 70 -2.57 19.02 13.17
C HIS A 70 -1.21 18.42 13.53
N ILE A 71 -0.51 19.05 14.49
CA ILE A 71 0.85 18.68 14.90
C ILE A 71 0.86 17.87 16.20
N ASP A 72 -0.27 17.81 16.91
CA ASP A 72 -0.33 17.13 18.20
C ASP A 72 -0.06 15.63 18.06
N ASN A 73 1.13 15.24 18.54
CA ASN A 73 1.57 13.84 18.58
C ASN A 73 0.77 12.98 19.58
N THR A 74 -0.17 13.57 20.30
CA THR A 74 -1.03 12.93 21.31
C THR A 74 -2.48 12.79 20.85
N GLU A 75 -2.89 13.43 19.75
CA GLU A 75 -4.23 13.25 19.20
C GLU A 75 -4.27 11.99 18.31
N HIS A 76 -5.09 11.04 18.71
CA HIS A 76 -5.50 9.94 17.85
C HIS A 76 -6.20 10.50 16.61
N HIS A 77 -5.77 10.09 15.44
CA HIS A 77 -6.32 10.56 14.17
C HIS A 77 -7.64 9.82 13.84
N ARG A 78 -8.65 9.98 14.70
CA ARG A 78 -9.95 9.30 14.58
C ARG A 78 -10.56 9.46 13.20
N GLY A 79 -10.47 10.65 12.59
CA GLY A 79 -10.98 10.90 11.24
C GLY A 79 -10.25 10.07 10.18
N MET A 80 -8.93 9.93 10.28
CA MET A 80 -8.13 9.10 9.39
C MET A 80 -8.46 7.61 9.59
N MET A 81 -8.64 7.16 10.82
CA MET A 81 -9.00 5.78 11.12
C MET A 81 -10.40 5.44 10.59
N MET A 82 -11.37 6.35 10.73
CA MET A 82 -12.71 6.20 10.14
C MET A 82 -12.65 6.13 8.61
N ALA A 83 -11.84 6.97 7.96
CA ALA A 83 -11.66 6.95 6.51
C ALA A 83 -11.05 5.61 6.04
N ILE A 84 -10.04 5.08 6.75
CA ILE A 84 -9.43 3.76 6.45
C ILE A 84 -10.45 2.62 6.62
N ALA A 85 -11.27 2.68 7.67
CA ALA A 85 -12.31 1.67 7.90
C ALA A 85 -13.36 1.70 6.79
N PHE A 86 -13.84 2.89 6.41
CA PHE A 86 -14.80 3.07 5.33
C PHE A 86 -14.25 2.62 3.97
N GLU A 87 -13.01 2.99 3.65
CA GLU A 87 -12.29 2.51 2.48
C GLU A 87 -12.21 0.98 2.43
N SER A 88 -11.92 0.34 3.57
CA SER A 88 -11.80 -1.11 3.67
C SER A 88 -13.13 -1.83 3.37
N ILE A 89 -14.26 -1.23 3.74
CA ILE A 89 -15.59 -1.73 3.41
C ILE A 89 -15.88 -1.56 1.92
N ILE A 90 -15.62 -0.39 1.35
CA ILE A 90 -15.87 -0.10 -0.08
C ILE A 90 -15.09 -1.07 -0.96
N LYS A 91 -13.79 -1.25 -0.70
CA LYS A 91 -12.97 -2.17 -1.50
C LYS A 91 -13.41 -3.62 -1.38
N LEU A 92 -13.82 -4.06 -0.18
CA LEU A 92 -14.35 -5.41 0.01
C LEU A 92 -15.62 -5.60 -0.80
N LEU A 93 -16.57 -4.68 -0.70
CA LEU A 93 -17.83 -4.73 -1.44
C LEU A 93 -17.59 -4.73 -2.95
N ALA A 94 -16.74 -3.82 -3.45
CA ALA A 94 -16.40 -3.78 -4.86
C ALA A 94 -15.79 -5.10 -5.34
N PHE A 95 -14.84 -5.66 -4.59
CA PHE A 95 -14.19 -6.92 -4.93
C PHE A 95 -15.17 -8.11 -4.90
N LEU A 96 -16.07 -8.18 -3.91
CA LEU A 96 -17.11 -9.22 -3.83
C LEU A 96 -18.07 -9.13 -5.02
N VAL A 97 -18.53 -7.94 -5.40
CA VAL A 97 -19.41 -7.75 -6.56
C VAL A 97 -18.73 -8.23 -7.84
N VAL A 98 -17.48 -7.84 -8.06
CA VAL A 98 -16.69 -8.31 -9.22
C VAL A 98 -16.49 -9.82 -9.17
N GLY A 99 -16.12 -10.37 -8.02
CA GLY A 99 -15.91 -11.80 -7.86
C GLY A 99 -17.18 -12.63 -8.15
N ILE A 100 -18.31 -12.21 -7.60
CA ILE A 100 -19.62 -12.84 -7.86
C ILE A 100 -19.98 -12.75 -9.35
N PHE A 101 -19.77 -11.57 -9.95
CA PHE A 101 -20.02 -11.36 -11.39
C PHE A 101 -19.17 -12.30 -12.26
N ILE A 102 -17.89 -12.43 -11.95
CA ILE A 102 -16.97 -13.28 -12.73
C ILE A 102 -17.33 -14.77 -12.57
N VAL A 103 -17.71 -15.20 -11.38
CA VAL A 103 -18.21 -16.58 -11.18
C VAL A 103 -19.51 -16.82 -11.94
N TRP A 104 -20.45 -15.87 -11.90
CA TRP A 104 -21.69 -15.94 -12.68
C TRP A 104 -21.41 -15.99 -14.19
N LEU A 105 -20.48 -15.15 -14.69
CA LEU A 105 -20.06 -15.14 -16.09
C LEU A 105 -19.51 -16.51 -16.51
N ALA A 106 -18.63 -17.09 -15.71
CA ALA A 106 -18.06 -18.41 -15.97
C ALA A 106 -19.10 -19.54 -16.01
N MET A 107 -20.13 -19.46 -15.16
CA MET A 107 -21.24 -20.44 -15.16
C MET A 107 -22.21 -20.24 -16.34
N SER A 108 -22.29 -19.03 -16.88
CA SER A 108 -23.20 -18.68 -17.98
C SER A 108 -22.58 -18.92 -19.37
N THR A 109 -21.27 -19.12 -19.45
CA THR A 109 -20.54 -19.28 -20.72
C THR A 109 -20.22 -20.76 -20.93
N GLU A 110 -20.94 -21.43 -21.83
CA GLU A 110 -20.82 -22.87 -22.10
C GLU A 110 -19.41 -23.32 -22.51
N ASN A 111 -18.60 -22.44 -23.08
CA ASN A 111 -17.24 -22.71 -23.55
C ASN A 111 -16.14 -22.42 -22.49
N LEU A 112 -16.50 -21.93 -21.32
CA LEU A 112 -15.55 -21.58 -20.27
C LEU A 112 -15.67 -22.56 -19.10
N SER A 113 -15.16 -23.78 -19.28
CA SER A 113 -15.07 -24.69 -18.15
C SER A 113 -13.95 -24.24 -17.21
N LEU A 114 -14.30 -23.64 -16.08
CA LEU A 114 -13.32 -23.26 -15.04
C LEU A 114 -12.41 -24.42 -14.65
N ILE A 115 -12.91 -25.66 -14.74
CA ILE A 115 -12.18 -26.88 -14.40
C ILE A 115 -11.09 -27.15 -15.43
N GLU A 116 -11.36 -26.98 -16.74
CA GLU A 116 -10.34 -27.17 -17.79
C GLU A 116 -9.27 -26.09 -17.72
N VAL A 117 -9.65 -24.81 -17.62
CA VAL A 117 -8.69 -23.70 -17.48
C VAL A 117 -7.87 -23.86 -16.18
N ALA A 118 -8.52 -24.27 -15.10
CA ALA A 118 -7.82 -24.53 -13.85
C ALA A 118 -6.82 -25.70 -13.99
N SER A 119 -7.18 -26.76 -14.69
CA SER A 119 -6.30 -27.93 -14.88
C SER A 119 -5.11 -27.64 -15.77
N GLU A 120 -5.27 -26.85 -16.83
CA GLU A 120 -4.20 -26.43 -17.70
C GLU A 120 -3.25 -25.41 -17.05
N THR A 121 -3.81 -24.55 -16.21
CA THR A 121 -3.04 -23.49 -15.52
C THR A 121 -2.39 -23.98 -14.23
N TYR A 122 -2.88 -25.07 -13.65
CA TYR A 122 -2.39 -25.55 -12.37
C TYR A 122 -0.94 -26.05 -12.47
N GLN A 123 -0.03 -25.22 -12.00
CA GLN A 123 1.33 -25.62 -11.69
C GLN A 123 1.40 -25.98 -10.21
N SER A 124 1.98 -27.15 -9.91
CA SER A 124 2.20 -27.55 -8.51
C SER A 124 3.01 -26.47 -7.78
N PRO A 125 2.52 -25.95 -6.67
CA PRO A 125 3.22 -24.88 -5.97
C PRO A 125 4.60 -25.34 -5.50
N ASN A 126 5.61 -24.53 -5.74
CA ASN A 126 6.93 -24.75 -5.14
C ASN A 126 6.82 -24.49 -3.64
N ILE A 127 6.75 -25.54 -2.84
CA ILE A 127 6.53 -25.46 -1.38
C ILE A 127 7.55 -24.54 -0.67
N PRO A 128 8.86 -24.63 -0.93
CA PRO A 128 9.83 -23.67 -0.39
C PRO A 128 9.48 -22.20 -0.68
N THR A 129 9.14 -21.89 -1.91
CA THR A 129 8.76 -20.52 -2.30
C THR A 129 7.48 -20.06 -1.59
N LEU A 130 6.48 -20.92 -1.49
CA LEU A 130 5.24 -20.64 -0.78
C LEU A 130 5.50 -20.35 0.70
N LEU A 131 6.34 -21.15 1.36
CA LEU A 131 6.71 -20.94 2.76
C LEU A 131 7.48 -19.63 2.95
N ILE A 132 8.42 -19.31 2.07
CA ILE A 132 9.18 -18.05 2.12
C ILE A 132 8.22 -16.86 2.00
N HIS A 133 7.33 -16.86 1.01
CA HIS A 133 6.35 -15.78 0.82
C HIS A 133 5.38 -15.64 2.01
N THR A 134 4.95 -16.76 2.59
CA THR A 134 4.07 -16.78 3.77
C THR A 134 4.77 -16.18 4.97
N VAL A 135 5.99 -16.60 5.29
CA VAL A 135 6.77 -16.07 6.42
C VAL A 135 7.08 -14.58 6.19
N LEU A 136 7.48 -14.20 4.97
CA LEU A 136 7.77 -12.83 4.61
C LEU A 136 6.56 -11.92 4.82
N THR A 137 5.40 -12.32 4.33
CA THR A 137 4.14 -11.56 4.48
C THR A 137 3.71 -11.46 5.94
N MET A 138 3.83 -12.57 6.70
CA MET A 138 3.52 -12.60 8.13
C MET A 138 4.39 -11.64 8.94
N LEU A 139 5.69 -11.58 8.65
CA LEU A 139 6.61 -10.65 9.29
C LEU A 139 6.38 -9.20 8.82
N ALA A 140 6.06 -8.98 7.55
CA ALA A 140 5.80 -7.67 7.00
C ALA A 140 4.62 -6.96 7.70
N ILE A 141 3.56 -7.67 8.08
CA ILE A 141 2.40 -7.11 8.78
C ILE A 141 2.83 -6.38 10.06
N VAL A 142 3.79 -6.93 10.80
CA VAL A 142 4.26 -6.33 12.07
C VAL A 142 5.32 -5.25 11.83
N CYS A 143 6.13 -5.40 10.77
CA CYS A 143 7.27 -4.52 10.50
C CYS A 143 6.90 -3.28 9.67
N LEU A 144 5.80 -3.31 8.90
CA LEU A 144 5.38 -2.16 8.10
C LEU A 144 5.00 -0.97 9.00
N PRO A 145 5.64 0.19 8.87
CA PRO A 145 5.36 1.37 9.69
C PRO A 145 3.89 1.77 9.72
N ARG A 146 3.20 1.65 8.59
CA ARG A 146 1.76 1.90 8.49
C ARG A 146 0.96 0.97 9.40
N GLN A 147 1.23 -0.32 9.33
CA GLN A 147 0.52 -1.32 10.13
C GLN A 147 0.84 -1.17 11.61
N PHE A 148 2.12 -0.95 11.93
CA PHE A 148 2.54 -0.67 13.30
C PHE A 148 1.84 0.57 13.86
N HIS A 149 1.77 1.64 13.08
CA HIS A 149 1.07 2.87 13.49
C HIS A 149 -0.41 2.60 13.79
N THR A 150 -1.10 1.92 12.88
CA THR A 150 -2.53 1.60 13.04
C THR A 150 -2.79 0.64 14.20
N MET A 151 -1.97 -0.41 14.37
CA MET A 151 -2.21 -1.46 15.36
C MET A 151 -1.76 -1.09 16.77
N VAL A 152 -0.73 -0.26 16.90
CA VAL A 152 -0.07 0.04 18.19
C VAL A 152 -0.31 1.48 18.63
N VAL A 153 -0.15 2.45 17.72
CA VAL A 153 -0.21 3.87 18.07
C VAL A 153 -1.66 4.37 18.15
N GLU A 154 -2.50 3.99 17.19
CA GLU A 154 -3.90 4.42 17.12
C GLU A 154 -4.87 3.52 17.92
N ASN A 155 -4.38 2.42 18.49
CA ASN A 155 -5.22 1.51 19.28
C ASN A 155 -5.51 2.11 20.66
N GLU A 156 -6.77 2.48 20.91
CA GLU A 156 -7.21 3.07 22.19
C GLU A 156 -7.61 2.01 23.24
N ARG A 157 -8.10 0.85 22.81
CA ARG A 157 -8.71 -0.13 23.72
C ARG A 157 -8.20 -1.55 23.44
N ALA A 158 -7.73 -2.23 24.49
CA ALA A 158 -7.34 -3.64 24.40
C ALA A 158 -8.50 -4.56 23.93
N HIS A 159 -9.75 -4.19 24.19
CA HIS A 159 -10.94 -4.94 23.75
C HIS A 159 -11.03 -5.02 22.22
N ASP A 160 -10.61 -3.97 21.52
CA ASP A 160 -10.71 -3.91 20.05
C ASP A 160 -9.83 -4.97 19.38
N LEU A 161 -8.75 -5.39 20.04
CA LEU A 161 -7.91 -6.51 19.60
C LEU A 161 -8.65 -7.85 19.63
N HIS A 162 -9.59 -8.04 20.57
CA HIS A 162 -10.39 -9.28 20.64
C HIS A 162 -11.36 -9.39 19.44
N VAL A 163 -11.88 -8.28 18.97
CA VAL A 163 -12.74 -8.25 17.78
C VAL A 163 -11.87 -8.40 16.52
N ALA A 164 -10.77 -7.64 16.43
CA ALA A 164 -9.88 -7.63 15.28
C ALA A 164 -9.28 -9.00 14.97
N ARG A 165 -8.94 -9.81 15.98
CA ARG A 165 -8.35 -11.15 15.79
C ARG A 165 -9.23 -12.13 15.02
N TRP A 166 -10.56 -11.92 14.99
CA TRP A 166 -11.51 -12.73 14.24
C TRP A 166 -11.97 -12.05 12.96
N LEU A 167 -12.23 -10.74 13.04
CA LEU A 167 -12.73 -9.99 11.90
C LEU A 167 -11.68 -9.84 10.80
N PHE A 168 -10.41 -9.68 11.16
CA PHE A 168 -9.32 -9.53 10.19
C PHE A 168 -9.07 -10.80 9.36
N PRO A 169 -8.94 -12.02 9.94
CA PRO A 169 -8.86 -13.24 9.14
C PRO A 169 -10.10 -13.47 8.27
N LEU A 170 -11.29 -13.22 8.79
CA LEU A 170 -12.52 -13.31 8.00
C LEU A 170 -12.50 -12.38 6.78
N TYR A 171 -12.09 -11.14 6.99
CA TYR A 171 -11.89 -10.16 5.92
C TYR A 171 -10.90 -10.67 4.85
N LEU A 172 -9.76 -11.22 5.27
CA LEU A 172 -8.76 -11.79 4.34
C LEU A 172 -9.31 -12.99 3.56
N ILE A 173 -10.09 -13.86 4.20
CA ILE A 173 -10.74 -14.99 3.53
C ILE A 173 -11.71 -14.48 2.46
N LEU A 174 -12.57 -13.51 2.80
CA LEU A 174 -13.51 -12.92 1.86
C LEU A 174 -12.80 -12.27 0.66
N MET A 175 -11.68 -11.59 0.91
CA MET A 175 -10.83 -11.05 -0.16
C MET A 175 -10.12 -12.14 -0.97
N GLY A 176 -9.82 -13.29 -0.39
CA GLY A 176 -9.09 -14.39 -1.05
C GLY A 176 -9.95 -15.31 -1.91
N VAL A 177 -11.22 -15.49 -1.57
CA VAL A 177 -12.10 -16.49 -2.18
C VAL A 177 -12.24 -16.34 -3.69
N PHE A 178 -12.31 -15.11 -4.20
CA PHE A 178 -12.53 -14.84 -5.61
C PHE A 178 -11.25 -14.67 -6.42
N VAL A 179 -10.08 -14.69 -5.79
CA VAL A 179 -8.79 -14.47 -6.49
C VAL A 179 -8.56 -15.54 -7.56
N LEU A 180 -8.75 -16.82 -7.21
CA LEU A 180 -8.57 -17.92 -8.17
C LEU A 180 -9.61 -17.91 -9.30
N PRO A 181 -10.92 -17.80 -9.05
CA PRO A 181 -11.91 -17.65 -10.11
C PRO A 181 -11.60 -16.49 -11.06
N ILE A 182 -11.22 -15.32 -10.54
CA ILE A 182 -10.85 -14.16 -11.35
C ILE A 182 -9.63 -14.48 -12.24
N ALA A 183 -8.61 -15.11 -11.66
CA ALA A 183 -7.40 -15.48 -12.39
C ALA A 183 -7.69 -16.48 -13.53
N TRP A 184 -8.48 -17.52 -13.28
CA TRP A 184 -8.83 -18.53 -14.27
C TRP A 184 -9.67 -17.95 -15.41
N VAL A 185 -10.74 -17.22 -15.08
CA VAL A 185 -11.57 -16.56 -16.10
C VAL A 185 -10.78 -15.55 -16.90
N GLY A 186 -9.94 -14.74 -16.22
CA GLY A 186 -9.09 -13.76 -16.89
C GLY A 186 -8.10 -14.40 -17.85
N GLN A 187 -7.48 -15.52 -17.48
CA GLN A 187 -6.56 -16.24 -18.34
C GLN A 187 -7.27 -16.90 -19.53
N GLY A 188 -8.46 -17.45 -19.31
CA GLY A 188 -9.26 -18.07 -20.37
C GLY A 188 -9.80 -17.05 -21.40
N LEU A 189 -10.22 -15.86 -20.94
CA LEU A 189 -10.81 -14.83 -21.82
C LEU A 189 -9.78 -13.86 -22.42
N LEU A 190 -8.71 -13.54 -21.69
CA LEU A 190 -7.78 -12.45 -22.00
C LEU A 190 -6.34 -12.96 -22.10
N SER A 191 -6.10 -13.93 -22.98
CA SER A 191 -4.76 -14.46 -23.23
C SER A 191 -3.82 -13.33 -23.68
N GLY A 192 -2.72 -13.10 -22.93
CA GLY A 192 -1.73 -12.06 -23.23
C GLY A 192 -1.92 -10.74 -22.46
N THR A 193 -2.99 -10.58 -21.69
CA THR A 193 -3.18 -9.44 -20.80
C THR A 193 -2.55 -9.72 -19.44
N SER A 194 -2.05 -8.70 -18.75
CA SER A 194 -1.48 -8.85 -17.41
C SER A 194 -2.52 -9.34 -16.40
N ALA A 195 -2.21 -10.37 -15.63
CA ALA A 195 -3.07 -10.90 -14.58
C ALA A 195 -3.39 -9.84 -13.51
N ASP A 196 -2.51 -8.87 -13.30
CA ASP A 196 -2.70 -7.77 -12.35
C ASP A 196 -3.92 -6.89 -12.68
N THR A 197 -4.41 -6.93 -13.94
CA THR A 197 -5.53 -6.12 -14.41
C THR A 197 -6.85 -6.87 -14.54
N TYR A 198 -6.89 -8.19 -14.38
CA TYR A 198 -8.09 -9.01 -14.63
C TYR A 198 -9.34 -8.56 -13.89
N VAL A 199 -9.19 -8.03 -12.67
CA VAL A 199 -10.32 -7.50 -11.88
C VAL A 199 -11.10 -6.40 -12.63
N ILE A 200 -10.41 -5.60 -13.46
CA ILE A 200 -10.99 -4.51 -14.25
C ILE A 200 -11.18 -4.96 -15.71
N SER A 201 -10.18 -5.64 -16.29
CA SER A 201 -10.17 -5.97 -17.72
C SER A 201 -11.24 -7.01 -18.09
N VAL A 202 -11.54 -7.99 -17.23
CA VAL A 202 -12.54 -9.01 -17.52
C VAL A 202 -13.96 -8.41 -17.63
N PRO A 203 -14.45 -7.62 -16.65
CA PRO A 203 -15.74 -6.95 -16.82
C PRO A 203 -15.78 -6.01 -18.02
N MET A 204 -14.67 -5.30 -18.32
CA MET A 204 -14.59 -4.38 -19.45
C MET A 204 -14.69 -5.12 -20.78
N ALA A 205 -14.01 -6.26 -20.92
CA ALA A 205 -14.00 -7.08 -22.14
C ALA A 205 -15.38 -7.67 -22.50
N VAL A 206 -16.21 -7.94 -21.49
CA VAL A 206 -17.59 -8.46 -21.71
C VAL A 206 -18.65 -7.36 -21.75
N GLY A 207 -18.24 -6.09 -21.78
CA GLY A 207 -19.14 -4.94 -21.87
C GLY A 207 -19.79 -4.51 -20.56
N ALA A 208 -19.38 -5.07 -19.42
CA ALA A 208 -19.87 -4.71 -18.08
C ALA A 208 -19.05 -3.53 -17.51
N SER A 209 -19.08 -2.39 -18.21
CA SER A 209 -18.30 -1.20 -17.87
C SER A 209 -18.57 -0.64 -16.46
N GLU A 210 -19.81 -0.77 -15.99
CA GLU A 210 -20.21 -0.33 -14.64
C GLU A 210 -19.52 -1.13 -13.54
N ILE A 211 -19.37 -2.46 -13.75
CA ILE A 211 -18.66 -3.34 -12.82
C ILE A 211 -17.14 -3.06 -12.88
N ALA A 212 -16.60 -2.84 -14.08
CA ALA A 212 -15.21 -2.42 -14.25
C ALA A 212 -14.93 -1.10 -13.52
N LEU A 213 -15.83 -0.11 -13.64
CA LEU A 213 -15.72 1.16 -12.94
C LEU A 213 -15.78 0.98 -11.42
N LEU A 214 -16.70 0.13 -10.92
CA LEU A 214 -16.78 -0.19 -9.49
C LEU A 214 -15.48 -0.84 -8.98
N ALA A 215 -14.91 -1.79 -9.76
CA ALA A 215 -13.62 -2.40 -9.46
C ALA A 215 -12.50 -1.37 -9.38
N PHE A 216 -12.45 -0.46 -10.35
CA PHE A 216 -11.46 0.63 -10.39
C PHE A 216 -11.61 1.58 -9.20
N LEU A 217 -12.83 2.01 -8.87
CA LEU A 217 -13.07 2.89 -7.73
C LEU A 217 -12.69 2.22 -6.39
N GLY A 218 -13.03 0.94 -6.22
CA GLY A 218 -12.63 0.16 -5.04
C GLY A 218 -11.11 0.01 -4.93
N GLY A 219 -10.44 -0.32 -6.02
CA GLY A 219 -8.99 -0.46 -6.10
C GLY A 219 -8.25 0.86 -5.87
N THR A 220 -8.70 1.93 -6.53
CA THR A 220 -8.11 3.28 -6.39
C THR A 220 -8.31 3.84 -4.99
N SER A 221 -9.48 3.64 -4.38
CA SER A 221 -9.74 4.01 -2.99
C SER A 221 -8.74 3.31 -2.07
N ALA A 222 -8.57 2.00 -2.22
CA ALA A 222 -7.63 1.20 -1.43
C ALA A 222 -6.18 1.66 -1.62
N ALA A 223 -5.75 1.86 -2.86
CA ALA A 223 -4.40 2.28 -3.18
C ALA A 223 -4.10 3.69 -2.64
N SER A 224 -5.03 4.65 -2.79
CA SER A 224 -4.88 6.01 -2.29
C SER A 224 -4.74 6.05 -0.78
N GLY A 225 -5.59 5.34 -0.03
CA GLY A 225 -5.47 5.25 1.43
C GLY A 225 -4.13 4.64 1.87
N MET A 226 -3.66 3.61 1.16
CA MET A 226 -2.34 3.01 1.42
C MET A 226 -1.20 3.99 1.19
N VAL A 227 -1.23 4.78 0.11
CA VAL A 227 -0.23 5.82 -0.19
C VAL A 227 -0.24 6.90 0.88
N ILE A 228 -1.42 7.43 1.22
CA ILE A 228 -1.59 8.51 2.19
C ILE A 228 -0.98 8.11 3.54
N VAL A 229 -1.42 6.98 4.10
CA VAL A 229 -0.98 6.54 5.44
C VAL A 229 0.50 6.19 5.46
N SER A 230 1.01 5.50 4.44
CA SER A 230 2.43 5.14 4.35
C SER A 230 3.32 6.38 4.23
N THR A 231 2.92 7.34 3.40
CA THR A 231 3.68 8.58 3.18
C THR A 231 3.68 9.46 4.43
N ILE A 232 2.54 9.56 5.14
CA ILE A 232 2.45 10.30 6.41
C ILE A 232 3.34 9.66 7.47
N ALA A 233 3.25 8.33 7.65
CA ALA A 233 4.07 7.61 8.62
C ALA A 233 5.57 7.82 8.35
N LEU A 234 6.01 7.68 7.10
CA LEU A 234 7.39 7.96 6.70
C LEU A 234 7.78 9.42 6.90
N ALA A 235 6.94 10.37 6.53
CA ALA A 235 7.22 11.80 6.70
C ALA A 235 7.40 12.16 8.18
N ILE A 236 6.62 11.54 9.08
CA ILE A 236 6.78 11.67 10.53
C ILE A 236 8.13 11.09 10.98
N MET A 237 8.47 9.86 10.57
CA MET A 237 9.74 9.22 10.92
C MET A 237 10.94 10.04 10.43
N VAL A 238 10.96 10.42 9.15
CA VAL A 238 12.04 11.21 8.56
C VAL A 238 12.15 12.59 9.22
N SER A 239 11.03 13.25 9.47
CA SER A 239 11.00 14.53 10.16
C SER A 239 11.60 14.42 11.57
N ASN A 240 11.17 13.43 12.37
CA ASN A 240 11.56 13.30 13.76
C ASN A 240 12.98 12.76 13.95
N ASP A 241 13.39 11.77 13.16
CA ASP A 241 14.64 11.05 13.36
C ASP A 241 15.82 11.60 12.56
N LEU A 242 15.56 12.23 11.40
CA LEU A 242 16.60 12.77 10.52
C LEU A 242 16.64 14.29 10.58
N VAL A 243 15.51 14.97 10.30
CA VAL A 243 15.50 16.43 10.09
C VAL A 243 15.58 17.19 11.41
N MET A 244 14.76 16.80 12.40
CA MET A 244 14.70 17.50 13.69
C MET A 244 16.03 17.51 14.45
N PRO A 245 16.78 16.40 14.56
CA PRO A 245 18.07 16.43 15.23
C PRO A 245 19.08 17.35 14.56
N LEU A 246 19.04 17.45 13.22
CA LEU A 246 19.90 18.36 12.46
C LEU A 246 19.55 19.84 12.72
N ILE A 247 18.26 20.16 12.70
CA ILE A 247 17.76 21.51 12.96
C ILE A 247 18.06 21.92 14.40
N LEU A 248 17.76 21.07 15.38
CA LEU A 248 18.01 21.37 16.80
C LEU A 248 19.50 21.57 17.11
N ARG A 249 20.40 20.83 16.45
CA ARG A 249 21.85 21.06 16.58
C ARG A 249 22.26 22.43 16.08
N ARG A 250 21.62 22.94 15.00
CA ARG A 250 21.88 24.28 14.46
C ARG A 250 21.18 25.38 15.25
N MET A 251 19.96 25.12 15.78
CA MET A 251 19.15 26.08 16.52
C MET A 251 19.53 26.23 18.01
N ARG A 252 20.47 25.44 18.57
CA ARG A 252 21.01 25.65 19.91
C ARG A 252 21.60 27.04 20.13
N LEU A 253 21.71 27.85 19.07
CA LEU A 253 22.18 29.23 19.07
C LEU A 253 21.09 30.30 18.98
N ALA A 254 19.80 29.93 18.78
CA ALA A 254 18.73 30.91 18.62
C ALA A 254 17.47 30.48 19.40
N GLN A 255 17.37 30.88 20.66
CA GLN A 255 16.14 30.81 21.44
C GLN A 255 15.10 31.76 20.86
N ARG A 256 13.89 31.25 20.66
CA ARG A 256 12.56 31.87 20.77
C ARG A 256 11.57 31.57 19.67
N ASN A 257 10.39 31.20 20.12
CA ASN A 257 9.05 31.20 19.55
C ASN A 257 8.49 29.84 19.16
N HIS A 258 7.70 29.24 20.07
CA HIS A 258 6.99 27.96 19.89
C HIS A 258 6.03 27.97 18.68
N HIS A 259 5.42 29.09 18.32
CA HIS A 259 4.53 29.18 17.16
C HIS A 259 5.26 29.01 15.81
N HIS A 260 6.44 29.59 15.65
CA HIS A 260 7.21 29.42 14.43
C HIS A 260 7.76 27.98 14.24
N PHE A 261 7.91 27.24 15.35
CA PHE A 261 8.41 25.88 15.30
C PHE A 261 7.37 24.90 14.75
N SER A 262 6.10 25.06 15.12
CA SER A 262 5.02 24.20 14.60
C SER A 262 4.77 24.41 13.10
N GLU A 263 4.78 25.66 12.64
CA GLU A 263 4.68 25.95 11.21
C GLU A 263 5.85 25.39 10.40
N LEU A 264 7.07 25.51 10.94
CA LEU A 264 8.25 24.95 10.30
C LEU A 264 8.14 23.43 10.17
N LEU A 265 7.68 22.76 11.22
CA LEU A 265 7.49 21.30 11.22
C LEU A 265 6.45 20.86 10.17
N LEU A 266 5.33 21.60 10.03
CA LEU A 266 4.35 21.32 8.99
C LEU A 266 4.91 21.51 7.58
N ARG A 267 5.68 22.58 7.34
CA ARG A 267 6.33 22.81 6.05
C ARG A 267 7.31 21.71 5.71
N ILE A 268 8.11 21.26 6.70
CA ILE A 268 9.04 20.14 6.54
C ILE A 268 8.27 18.87 6.19
N ARG A 269 7.20 18.53 6.92
CA ARG A 269 6.40 17.33 6.64
C ARG A 269 5.78 17.38 5.23
N ARG A 270 5.25 18.53 4.80
CA ARG A 270 4.72 18.70 3.43
C ARG A 270 5.79 18.51 2.36
N ALA A 271 6.97 19.09 2.57
CA ALA A 271 8.10 18.89 1.66
C ALA A 271 8.54 17.42 1.60
N LEU A 272 8.57 16.73 2.75
CA LEU A 272 8.89 15.31 2.81
C LEU A 272 7.85 14.44 2.10
N ILE A 273 6.56 14.74 2.22
CA ILE A 273 5.50 14.06 1.47
C ILE A 273 5.76 14.16 -0.04
N LEU A 274 6.05 15.37 -0.53
CA LEU A 274 6.36 15.57 -1.95
C LEU A 274 7.61 14.80 -2.38
N ILE A 275 8.70 14.88 -1.60
CA ILE A 275 9.95 14.16 -1.89
C ILE A 275 9.72 12.65 -1.94
N LEU A 276 8.96 12.09 -0.99
CA LEU A 276 8.67 10.66 -0.93
C LEU A 276 7.81 10.22 -2.12
N LEU A 277 6.81 11.00 -2.52
CA LEU A 277 5.97 10.66 -3.67
C LEU A 277 6.71 10.80 -5.00
N ILE A 278 7.55 11.82 -5.15
CA ILE A 278 8.43 11.95 -6.32
C ILE A 278 9.44 10.81 -6.36
N GLY A 279 10.01 10.43 -5.21
CA GLY A 279 10.91 9.29 -5.10
C GLY A 279 10.23 7.96 -5.46
N ALA A 280 8.98 7.77 -5.04
CA ALA A 280 8.18 6.60 -5.41
C ALA A 280 7.83 6.59 -6.90
N TRP A 281 7.52 7.74 -7.48
CA TRP A 281 7.32 7.88 -8.92
C TRP A 281 8.60 7.58 -9.71
N GLY A 282 9.76 8.11 -9.27
CA GLY A 282 11.04 7.78 -9.87
C GLY A 282 11.38 6.28 -9.78
N PHE A 283 11.02 5.64 -8.67
CA PHE A 283 11.15 4.19 -8.53
C PHE A 283 10.20 3.44 -9.48
N TYR A 284 8.96 3.91 -9.62
CA TYR A 284 7.99 3.37 -10.59
C TYR A 284 8.54 3.43 -12.02
N GLN A 285 9.12 4.56 -12.41
CA GLN A 285 9.72 4.73 -13.74
C GLN A 285 10.96 3.85 -13.97
N ALA A 286 11.75 3.61 -12.92
CA ALA A 286 12.91 2.73 -12.98
C ALA A 286 12.55 1.24 -13.02
N LEU A 287 11.35 0.87 -12.57
CA LEU A 287 10.82 -0.47 -12.69
C LEU A 287 10.20 -0.62 -14.08
N ASP A 288 10.94 -1.21 -14.99
CA ASP A 288 10.44 -1.58 -16.31
C ASP A 288 9.12 -2.36 -16.20
N SER A 289 8.29 -2.25 -17.25
CA SER A 289 6.98 -2.91 -17.38
C SER A 289 6.97 -4.44 -17.16
N ILE A 290 8.13 -5.04 -16.97
CA ILE A 290 8.38 -6.48 -16.88
C ILE A 290 7.98 -7.09 -15.51
N HIS A 291 7.90 -6.28 -14.45
CA HIS A 291 7.64 -6.82 -13.11
C HIS A 291 6.15 -6.78 -12.75
N SER A 292 5.61 -7.92 -12.28
CA SER A 292 4.25 -7.97 -11.72
C SER A 292 4.12 -7.11 -10.46
N LEU A 293 2.90 -6.65 -10.17
CA LEU A 293 2.62 -5.90 -8.94
C LEU A 293 3.02 -6.71 -7.68
N SER A 294 2.80 -8.02 -7.70
CA SER A 294 3.19 -8.91 -6.60
C SER A 294 4.71 -8.94 -6.36
N ALA A 295 5.53 -8.96 -7.42
CA ALA A 295 6.99 -8.95 -7.29
C ALA A 295 7.49 -7.66 -6.62
N ILE A 296 6.92 -6.50 -6.99
CA ILE A 296 7.25 -5.22 -6.37
C ILE A 296 6.84 -5.22 -4.89
N GLY A 297 5.66 -5.79 -4.58
CA GLY A 297 5.19 -5.95 -3.20
C GLY A 297 6.13 -6.81 -2.35
N PHE A 298 6.57 -7.95 -2.87
CA PHE A 298 7.53 -8.81 -2.16
C PHE A 298 8.89 -8.18 -2.00
N LEU A 299 9.37 -7.39 -2.95
CA LEU A 299 10.59 -6.61 -2.81
C LEU A 299 10.51 -5.64 -1.60
N SER A 300 9.39 -4.91 -1.49
CA SER A 300 9.13 -4.04 -0.35
C SER A 300 9.08 -4.82 0.97
N PHE A 301 8.36 -5.94 1.00
CA PHE A 301 8.28 -6.78 2.20
C PHE A 301 9.64 -7.33 2.60
N ALA A 302 10.46 -7.79 1.66
CA ALA A 302 11.81 -8.27 1.93
C ALA A 302 12.68 -7.19 2.58
N ALA A 303 12.60 -5.94 2.11
CA ALA A 303 13.35 -4.83 2.69
C ALA A 303 12.88 -4.50 4.11
N ILE A 304 11.56 -4.43 4.35
CA ILE A 304 10.99 -4.07 5.65
C ILE A 304 11.17 -5.18 6.70
N THR A 305 11.08 -6.44 6.32
CA THR A 305 11.24 -7.57 7.26
C THR A 305 12.65 -7.74 7.81
N GLN A 306 13.63 -6.99 7.29
CA GLN A 306 14.95 -6.88 7.92
C GLN A 306 14.86 -6.36 9.37
N PHE A 307 13.78 -5.67 9.74
CA PHE A 307 13.53 -5.27 11.13
C PHE A 307 13.01 -6.40 12.03
N ALA A 308 12.47 -7.48 11.47
CA ALA A 308 11.79 -8.51 12.23
C ALA A 308 12.63 -9.11 13.36
N PRO A 309 13.91 -9.48 13.14
CA PRO A 309 14.74 -10.02 14.23
C PRO A 309 14.95 -9.03 15.37
N ALA A 310 15.18 -7.75 15.04
CA ALA A 310 15.39 -6.71 16.04
C ALA A 310 14.10 -6.37 16.81
N LEU A 311 12.95 -6.35 16.10
CA LEU A 311 11.64 -6.08 16.69
C LEU A 311 11.22 -7.22 17.61
N ILE A 312 11.23 -8.46 17.13
CA ILE A 312 10.84 -9.64 17.89
C ILE A 312 11.82 -9.89 19.03
N GLY A 313 13.12 -9.80 18.77
CA GLY A 313 14.15 -9.91 19.80
C GLY A 313 14.00 -8.85 20.90
N GLY A 314 13.70 -7.61 20.52
CA GLY A 314 13.46 -6.51 21.47
C GLY A 314 12.22 -6.70 22.35
N MET A 315 11.19 -7.41 21.87
CA MET A 315 9.99 -7.73 22.67
C MET A 315 10.22 -8.87 23.68
N TYR A 316 10.96 -9.89 23.31
CA TYR A 316 11.10 -11.10 24.11
C TYR A 316 12.43 -11.22 24.85
N TRP A 317 13.50 -10.59 24.36
CA TRP A 317 14.83 -10.71 24.94
C TRP A 317 15.17 -9.50 25.83
N ARG A 318 15.06 -9.68 27.14
CA ARG A 318 15.29 -8.61 28.15
C ARG A 318 16.73 -8.08 28.17
N GLN A 319 17.69 -8.84 27.71
CA GLN A 319 19.12 -8.46 27.67
C GLN A 319 19.51 -7.80 26.36
N GLY A 320 18.59 -7.71 25.39
CA GLY A 320 18.81 -7.03 24.13
C GLY A 320 19.22 -5.57 24.35
N ASN A 321 20.31 -5.18 23.70
CA ASN A 321 20.83 -3.82 23.76
C ASN A 321 21.16 -3.29 22.37
N LYS A 322 21.51 -1.98 22.28
CA LYS A 322 21.77 -1.31 20.98
C LYS A 322 22.96 -1.86 20.17
N LYS A 323 23.74 -2.75 20.73
CA LYS A 323 24.92 -3.33 20.08
C LYS A 323 24.66 -4.75 19.53
N GLY A 324 23.54 -5.39 19.94
CA GLY A 324 23.18 -6.76 19.54
C GLY A 324 21.73 -6.77 18.97
#